data_5dbba68cd4d11f2965f65faa1998e039
#
_entry.id   5dbba68cd4d11f2965f65faa1998e039
#
_cell.length_a   1.000
_cell.length_b   1.000
_cell.length_c   1.000
_cell.angle_alpha   90.00
_cell.angle_beta   90.00
_cell.angle_gamma   90.00
#
_symmetry.space_group_name_H-M   'P 1'
#
loop_
_entity.id
_entity.type
_entity.pdbx_description
1 polymer ?
#
loop_
_entity_poly.entity_id
_entity_poly.type
_entity_poly.pdbx_seq_one_letter_code
_entity_poly.pdbx_strand_id
1 'polypeptide(L)'
;QKIDVGLAPTIAMRMNFVGELGWELHHSIEYQNHIFDRLMEVGKEFKLKPFGIRAMDSLRIEKTYKLIGTEMSIEYSPFESSLDRFVHLNKGNFIGRDALVQWQQKGFQNKLVTLEVKEVKDADKIGRAHV
;
A
#
# COMPACT_ATOMS: atom_id res chain seq x y z
N GLN A 1 -2.16 -18.15 2.90
CA GLN A 1 -2.01 -19.41 3.64
C GLN A 1 -2.82 -19.35 4.92
N LYS A 2 -3.52 -20.45 5.27
CA LYS A 2 -4.13 -20.59 6.60
C LYS A 2 -3.10 -21.14 7.57
N ILE A 3 -2.99 -20.52 8.73
CA ILE A 3 -2.06 -20.87 9.81
C ILE A 3 -2.74 -20.69 11.17
N ASP A 4 -2.15 -21.19 12.22
CA ASP A 4 -2.54 -20.89 13.60
C ASP A 4 -1.41 -20.08 14.26
N VAL A 5 -1.76 -18.93 14.83
CA VAL A 5 -0.85 -18.12 15.66
C VAL A 5 -1.23 -18.35 17.12
N GLY A 6 -0.58 -19.32 17.75
CA GLY A 6 -1.02 -19.85 19.04
C GLY A 6 -2.41 -20.48 18.90
N LEU A 7 -3.41 -19.91 19.57
CA LEU A 7 -4.80 -20.38 19.51
C LEU A 7 -5.65 -19.68 18.45
N ALA A 8 -5.06 -18.76 17.69
CA ALA A 8 -5.79 -17.90 16.76
C ALA A 8 -5.71 -18.42 15.30
N PRO A 9 -6.82 -18.92 14.73
CA PRO A 9 -6.91 -19.20 13.31
C PRO A 9 -6.68 -17.92 12.50
N THR A 10 -5.70 -17.95 11.61
CA THR A 10 -5.21 -16.74 10.92
C THR A 10 -4.97 -17.02 9.44
N ILE A 11 -5.27 -16.05 8.59
CA ILE A 11 -4.87 -16.08 7.19
C ILE A 11 -3.63 -15.20 7.04
N ALA A 12 -2.49 -15.80 6.78
CA ALA A 12 -1.26 -15.10 6.47
C ALA A 12 -1.18 -14.82 4.96
N MET A 13 -1.09 -13.56 4.59
CA MET A 13 -0.93 -13.10 3.22
C MET A 13 0.45 -12.45 3.07
N ARG A 14 1.23 -12.91 2.09
CA ARG A 14 2.51 -12.27 1.79
C ARG A 14 2.28 -10.97 1.04
N MET A 15 2.05 -9.95 1.77
CA MET A 15 1.82 -8.59 1.29
C MET A 15 2.57 -7.62 2.19
N ASN A 16 2.87 -6.45 1.66
CA ASN A 16 3.44 -5.38 2.43
C ASN A 16 3.02 -4.04 1.85
N PHE A 17 3.08 -3.02 2.67
CA PHE A 17 2.76 -1.65 2.28
C PHE A 17 3.97 -0.71 2.38
N VAL A 18 5.12 -1.24 2.77
CA VAL A 18 6.34 -0.47 2.99
C VAL A 18 7.48 -0.82 2.02
N GLY A 19 7.21 -1.73 1.07
CA GLY A 19 8.17 -2.13 0.05
C GLY A 19 9.26 -3.09 0.54
N GLU A 20 9.08 -3.68 1.71
CA GLU A 20 9.96 -4.69 2.29
C GLU A 20 9.28 -6.05 2.35
N LEU A 21 9.99 -7.11 2.73
CA LEU A 21 9.37 -8.40 2.99
C LEU A 21 8.39 -8.27 4.15
N GLY A 22 7.13 -8.58 3.91
CA GLY A 22 6.08 -8.41 4.89
C GLY A 22 4.97 -9.43 4.78
N TRP A 23 4.19 -9.50 5.86
CA TRP A 23 3.02 -10.35 5.97
C TRP A 23 1.88 -9.59 6.62
N GLU A 24 0.69 -9.78 6.11
CA GLU A 24 -0.55 -9.36 6.77
C GLU A 24 -1.19 -10.57 7.41
N LEU A 25 -1.61 -10.42 8.66
CA LEU A 25 -2.26 -11.46 9.44
C LEU A 25 -3.73 -11.09 9.61
N HIS A 26 -4.61 -11.77 8.87
CA HIS A 26 -6.05 -11.55 8.94
C HIS A 26 -6.68 -12.57 9.90
N HIS A 27 -7.34 -12.07 10.91
CA HIS A 27 -7.94 -12.86 11.98
C HIS A 27 -9.20 -12.20 12.54
N SER A 28 -10.00 -12.92 13.32
CA SER A 28 -11.13 -12.35 14.05
C SER A 28 -10.64 -11.41 15.16
N ILE A 29 -11.40 -10.33 15.41
CA ILE A 29 -11.03 -9.28 16.37
C ILE A 29 -10.78 -9.79 17.78
N GLU A 30 -11.46 -10.87 18.16
CA GLU A 30 -11.33 -11.51 19.48
C GLU A 30 -9.91 -12.00 19.78
N TYR A 31 -9.14 -12.31 18.73
CA TYR A 31 -7.76 -12.79 18.87
C TYR A 31 -6.70 -11.68 18.83
N GLN A 32 -7.10 -10.41 18.66
CA GLN A 32 -6.17 -9.29 18.49
C GLN A 32 -5.08 -9.23 19.55
N ASN A 33 -5.48 -9.24 20.82
CA ASN A 33 -4.53 -9.16 21.94
C ASN A 33 -3.66 -10.41 22.00
N HIS A 34 -4.27 -11.59 21.85
CA HIS A 34 -3.54 -12.85 21.87
C HIS A 34 -2.44 -12.90 20.79
N ILE A 35 -2.77 -12.51 19.56
CA ILE A 35 -1.81 -12.50 18.45
C ILE A 35 -0.70 -11.49 18.74
N PHE A 36 -1.05 -10.28 19.20
CA PHE A 36 -0.06 -9.27 19.54
C PHE A 36 0.92 -9.75 20.60
N ASP A 37 0.41 -10.27 21.72
CA ASP A 37 1.23 -10.77 22.83
C ASP A 37 2.13 -11.92 22.37
N ARG A 38 1.59 -12.83 21.56
CA ARG A 38 2.34 -13.97 21.04
C ARG A 38 3.45 -13.54 20.08
N LEU A 39 3.18 -12.58 19.21
CA LEU A 39 4.20 -12.01 18.31
C LEU A 39 5.28 -11.27 19.10
N MET A 40 4.91 -10.49 20.12
CA MET A 40 5.87 -9.77 20.95
C MET A 40 6.72 -10.71 21.80
N GLU A 41 6.17 -11.82 22.27
CA GLU A 41 6.90 -12.83 23.02
C GLU A 41 7.96 -13.52 22.15
N VAL A 42 7.53 -14.12 21.03
CA VAL A 42 8.43 -14.87 20.12
C VAL A 42 9.37 -13.93 19.39
N GLY A 43 8.91 -12.74 19.08
CA GLY A 43 9.69 -11.74 18.33
C GLY A 43 10.88 -11.15 19.12
N LYS A 44 10.98 -11.37 20.43
CA LYS A 44 12.10 -10.86 21.26
C LYS A 44 13.45 -11.33 20.74
N GLU A 45 13.58 -12.59 20.40
CA GLU A 45 14.82 -13.17 19.86
C GLU A 45 15.21 -12.59 18.50
N PHE A 46 14.22 -12.12 17.75
CA PHE A 46 14.41 -11.45 16.44
C PHE A 46 14.48 -9.92 16.56
N LYS A 47 14.51 -9.39 17.78
CA LYS A 47 14.50 -7.94 18.06
C LYS A 47 13.29 -7.22 17.44
N LEU A 48 12.13 -7.87 17.40
CA LEU A 48 10.89 -7.30 16.92
C LEU A 48 10.56 -6.00 17.66
N LYS A 49 10.21 -4.97 16.93
CA LYS A 49 9.78 -3.68 17.46
C LYS A 49 8.50 -3.21 16.76
N PRO A 50 7.49 -2.78 17.50
CA PRO A 50 6.35 -2.11 16.88
C PRO A 50 6.77 -0.74 16.33
N PHE A 51 6.10 -0.30 15.26
CA PHE A 51 6.23 1.06 14.74
C PHE A 51 4.85 1.61 14.38
N GLY A 52 4.71 2.92 14.40
CA GLY A 52 3.43 3.59 14.21
C GLY A 52 3.09 3.85 12.74
N ILE A 53 1.84 4.25 12.50
CA ILE A 53 1.30 4.52 11.16
C ILE A 53 2.05 5.64 10.42
N ARG A 54 2.59 6.64 11.13
CA ARG A 54 3.39 7.70 10.49
C ARG A 54 4.69 7.18 9.92
N ALA A 55 5.37 6.27 10.63
CA ALA A 55 6.56 5.61 10.10
C ALA A 55 6.23 4.73 8.89
N MET A 56 5.10 4.01 8.93
CA MET A 56 4.60 3.24 7.80
C MET A 56 4.33 4.15 6.58
N ASP A 57 3.73 5.32 6.79
CA ASP A 57 3.46 6.28 5.73
C ASP A 57 4.74 6.83 5.09
N SER A 58 5.74 7.18 5.89
CA SER A 58 7.06 7.57 5.37
C SER A 58 7.70 6.47 4.54
N LEU A 59 7.72 5.24 5.04
CA LEU A 59 8.31 4.09 4.35
C LEU A 59 7.61 3.77 3.02
N ARG A 60 6.27 3.81 2.97
CA ARG A 60 5.52 3.59 1.73
C ARG A 60 5.79 4.66 0.68
N ILE A 61 5.91 5.93 1.11
CA ILE A 61 6.19 7.05 0.23
C ILE A 61 7.58 6.91 -0.39
N GLU A 62 8.59 6.52 0.37
CA GLU A 62 9.93 6.24 -0.15
C GLU A 62 9.92 5.18 -1.27
N LYS A 63 9.04 4.21 -1.18
CA LYS A 63 8.84 3.16 -2.20
C LYS A 63 7.79 3.53 -3.26
N THR A 64 7.26 4.74 -3.23
CA THR A 64 6.19 5.22 -4.12
C THR A 64 4.88 4.43 -4.05
N TYR A 65 4.63 3.73 -2.94
CA TYR A 65 3.38 3.00 -2.74
C TYR A 65 2.24 3.96 -2.44
N LYS A 66 1.10 3.70 -3.07
CA LYS A 66 -0.06 4.57 -3.08
C LYS A 66 -1.08 4.15 -2.04
N LEU A 67 -1.70 5.12 -1.39
CA LEU A 67 -2.75 4.92 -0.40
C LEU A 67 -4.12 5.14 -1.03
N ILE A 68 -5.07 4.26 -0.72
CA ILE A 68 -6.47 4.41 -1.11
C ILE A 68 -7.06 5.62 -0.38
N GLY A 69 -7.79 6.45 -1.10
CA GLY A 69 -8.39 7.68 -0.58
C GLY A 69 -7.45 8.90 -0.60
N THR A 70 -6.18 8.70 -0.93
CA THR A 70 -5.19 9.77 -1.09
C THR A 70 -4.74 9.82 -2.54
N GLU A 71 -3.71 9.06 -2.90
CA GLU A 71 -3.21 9.02 -4.28
C GLU A 71 -4.10 8.18 -5.22
N MET A 72 -4.85 7.23 -4.66
CA MET A 72 -5.85 6.45 -5.37
C MET A 72 -7.23 6.92 -4.94
N SER A 73 -7.76 7.95 -5.59
CA SER A 73 -9.10 8.51 -5.36
C SER A 73 -9.96 8.36 -6.61
N ILE A 74 -11.24 8.69 -6.51
CA ILE A 74 -12.16 8.73 -7.65
C ILE A 74 -11.94 9.94 -8.58
N GLU A 75 -11.10 10.88 -8.17
CA GLU A 75 -10.81 12.10 -8.92
C GLU A 75 -9.81 11.87 -10.05
N TYR A 76 -8.99 10.82 -9.93
CA TYR A 76 -7.92 10.52 -10.87
C TYR A 76 -8.09 9.15 -11.51
N SER A 77 -7.79 9.08 -12.79
CA SER A 77 -7.75 7.80 -13.50
C SER A 77 -6.56 6.94 -13.01
N PRO A 78 -6.61 5.62 -13.23
CA PRO A 78 -5.46 4.75 -12.96
C PRO A 78 -4.18 5.20 -13.70
N PHE A 79 -4.33 5.82 -14.87
CA PHE A 79 -3.19 6.32 -15.66
C PHE A 79 -2.56 7.55 -15.01
N GLU A 80 -3.37 8.50 -14.55
CA GLU A 80 -2.90 9.69 -13.82
C GLU A 80 -2.24 9.32 -12.49
N SER A 81 -2.72 8.26 -11.84
CA SER A 81 -2.15 7.71 -10.60
C SER A 81 -0.94 6.78 -10.83
N SER A 82 -0.43 6.69 -12.07
CA SER A 82 0.70 5.81 -12.43
C SER A 82 0.45 4.34 -12.05
N LEU A 83 -0.78 3.86 -12.30
CA LEU A 83 -1.22 2.47 -12.12
C LEU A 83 -1.45 1.75 -13.46
N ASP A 84 -0.97 2.33 -14.56
CA ASP A 84 -1.13 1.83 -15.93
C ASP A 84 -0.69 0.37 -16.09
N ARG A 85 0.35 -0.05 -15.38
CA ARG A 85 0.83 -1.46 -15.38
C ARG A 85 -0.20 -2.48 -14.91
N PHE A 86 -1.24 -2.04 -14.20
CA PHE A 86 -2.33 -2.89 -13.72
C PHE A 86 -3.56 -2.84 -14.63
N VAL A 87 -3.57 -1.97 -15.64
CA VAL A 87 -4.70 -1.79 -16.57
C VAL A 87 -4.41 -2.52 -17.87
N HIS A 88 -5.09 -3.65 -18.06
CA HIS A 88 -4.95 -4.48 -19.27
C HIS A 88 -6.17 -4.28 -20.18
N LEU A 89 -6.10 -3.29 -21.09
CA LEU A 89 -7.20 -2.98 -21.99
C LEU A 89 -7.51 -4.10 -23.02
N ASN A 90 -6.55 -5.01 -23.22
CA ASN A 90 -6.66 -6.11 -24.19
C ASN A 90 -7.26 -7.40 -23.60
N LYS A 91 -7.58 -7.45 -22.31
CA LYS A 91 -8.12 -8.68 -21.66
C LYS A 91 -9.58 -9.00 -22.00
N GLY A 92 -10.18 -8.29 -22.94
CA GLY A 92 -11.60 -8.38 -23.30
C GLY A 92 -12.42 -7.26 -22.63
N ASN A 93 -13.75 -7.42 -22.65
CA ASN A 93 -14.66 -6.41 -22.09
C ASN A 93 -14.71 -6.47 -20.56
N PHE A 94 -14.72 -5.31 -19.93
CA PHE A 94 -14.93 -5.11 -18.51
C PHE A 94 -15.56 -3.74 -18.25
N ILE A 95 -16.19 -3.57 -17.09
CA ILE A 95 -16.83 -2.31 -16.71
C ILE A 95 -15.78 -1.19 -16.66
N GLY A 96 -16.03 -0.10 -17.42
CA GLY A 96 -15.15 1.06 -17.50
C GLY A 96 -14.06 0.98 -18.59
N ARG A 97 -13.94 -0.14 -19.32
CA ARG A 97 -12.95 -0.28 -20.38
C ARG A 97 -12.99 0.85 -21.41
N ASP A 98 -14.16 1.13 -21.94
CA ASP A 98 -14.32 2.14 -23.00
C ASP A 98 -14.00 3.55 -22.50
N ALA A 99 -14.34 3.86 -21.24
CA ALA A 99 -13.96 5.11 -20.61
C ALA A 99 -12.43 5.22 -20.47
N LEU A 100 -11.75 4.16 -20.11
CA LEU A 100 -10.29 4.14 -20.01
C LEU A 100 -9.61 4.29 -21.37
N VAL A 101 -10.18 3.66 -22.42
CA VAL A 101 -9.70 3.82 -23.81
C VAL A 101 -9.85 5.27 -24.28
N GLN A 102 -11.01 5.87 -24.01
CA GLN A 102 -11.25 7.28 -24.35
C GLN A 102 -10.29 8.22 -23.60
N TRP A 103 -10.06 7.98 -22.31
CA TRP A 103 -9.10 8.75 -21.53
C TRP A 103 -7.67 8.63 -22.08
N GLN A 104 -7.26 7.44 -22.43
CA GLN A 104 -5.95 7.22 -23.03
C GLN A 104 -5.76 7.96 -24.37
N GLN A 105 -6.82 8.00 -25.19
CA GLN A 105 -6.81 8.72 -26.48
C GLN A 105 -6.83 10.24 -26.31
N LYS A 106 -7.60 10.74 -25.33
CA LYS A 106 -7.73 12.18 -25.04
C LYS A 106 -6.48 12.77 -24.38
N GLY A 107 -5.69 11.94 -23.74
CA GLY A 107 -4.56 12.37 -22.92
C GLY A 107 -4.99 12.74 -21.49
N PHE A 108 -3.98 12.97 -20.63
CA PHE A 108 -4.16 13.28 -19.22
C PHE A 108 -3.69 14.70 -18.94
N GLN A 109 -4.42 15.42 -18.08
CA GLN A 109 -4.04 16.76 -17.64
C GLN A 109 -3.07 16.70 -16.45
N ASN A 110 -3.17 15.65 -15.63
CA ASN A 110 -2.39 15.51 -14.42
C ASN A 110 -1.64 14.18 -14.42
N LYS A 111 -0.54 14.12 -13.72
CA LYS A 111 0.21 12.89 -13.48
C LYS A 111 0.76 12.90 -12.05
N LEU A 112 0.58 11.81 -11.35
CA LEU A 112 1.17 11.62 -10.03
C LEU A 112 2.69 11.44 -10.18
N VAL A 113 3.45 12.28 -9.50
CA VAL A 113 4.91 12.19 -9.41
C VAL A 113 5.35 12.07 -7.96
N THR A 114 6.48 11.44 -7.75
CA THR A 114 7.14 11.41 -6.43
C THR A 114 8.25 12.45 -6.44
N LEU A 115 8.23 13.33 -5.44
CA LEU A 115 9.24 14.38 -5.27
C LEU A 115 10.19 13.98 -4.15
N GLU A 116 11.48 14.05 -4.41
CA GLU A 116 12.52 13.97 -3.39
C GLU A 116 12.97 15.39 -3.04
N VAL A 117 12.80 15.77 -1.78
CA VAL A 117 13.26 17.07 -1.29
C VAL A 117 14.63 16.88 -0.64
N LYS A 118 15.66 17.43 -1.27
CA LYS A 118 17.03 17.36 -0.78
C LYS A 118 17.22 18.26 0.47
N GLU A 119 18.14 17.86 1.35
CA GLU A 119 18.56 18.61 2.54
C GLU A 119 17.46 18.79 3.62
N VAL A 120 16.42 17.98 3.60
CA VAL A 120 15.40 17.98 4.64
C VAL A 120 15.70 16.91 5.67
N LYS A 121 15.83 17.32 6.94
CA LYS A 121 16.14 16.41 8.06
C LYS A 121 14.91 15.68 8.62
N ASP A 122 13.73 15.98 8.11
CA ASP A 122 12.46 15.49 8.64
C ASP A 122 11.72 14.66 7.56
N ALA A 123 11.46 13.40 7.85
CA ALA A 123 10.77 12.49 6.95
C ALA A 123 9.32 12.89 6.62
N ASP A 124 8.70 13.73 7.44
CA ASP A 124 7.34 14.26 7.20
C ASP A 124 7.26 15.20 5.97
N LYS A 125 8.38 15.48 5.33
CA LYS A 125 8.48 16.43 4.20
C LYS A 125 8.67 15.78 2.83
N ILE A 126 8.65 14.46 2.75
CA ILE A 126 8.57 13.77 1.47
C ILE A 126 7.11 13.85 1.01
N GLY A 127 6.86 14.64 -0.03
CA GLY A 127 5.54 14.88 -0.56
C GLY A 127 5.32 14.22 -1.92
N ARG A 128 4.06 14.12 -2.30
CA ARG A 128 3.62 13.79 -3.66
C ARG A 128 2.79 14.94 -4.22
N ALA A 129 2.92 15.17 -5.49
CA ALA A 129 2.12 16.16 -6.21
C ALA A 129 1.53 15.53 -7.47
N HIS A 130 0.32 15.97 -7.84
CA HIS A 130 -0.20 15.83 -9.18
C HIS A 130 0.23 17.06 -9.99
N VAL A 131 0.89 16.80 -11.11
CA VAL A 131 1.40 17.82 -12.03
C VAL A 131 0.74 17.63 -13.39
#